data_290e47653109f66370f3bc945021f185
#
_entry.id   290e47653109f66370f3bc945021f185
#
_cell.length_a   1.000
_cell.length_b   1.000
_cell.length_c   1.000
_cell.angle_alpha   90.00
_cell.angle_beta   90.00
_cell.angle_gamma   90.00
#
_symmetry.space_group_name_H-M   'P 1'
#
loop_
_entity.id
_entity.type
_entity.pdbx_description
1 polymer ?
#
loop_
_entity_poly.entity_id
_entity_poly.type
_entity_poly.pdbx_seq_one_letter_code
_entity_poly.pdbx_strand_id
1 'polypeptide(L)'
;ISKIAPEAVELIGGLFISLPNDPEDYPEKFIKCCEIAKIPCQEIQIDEVLKKEKELSNNILRAFQVPDAVINSWQLVNLLAKDIKANGGEVLTNHKVVSIKQHNNLVKSVEVIEKNGFKKILECDCIINASGPWSGKIAKLVDQEVELQLTKGSVMVFSHRIVSQAINRCRIPSSNDIMCPSGTVCLWGTTSEIVNDPDTTKIRPEEIQELLIGAEELFPKIKNYRSFRAWAGVRPLVKPKNFDKNIPLPRSHSVIDHSENGLKNFLTVCGGSLTTHRSMAEDVVNKLGNKLGINIPCSTDTIPISNSKNAKWTPSSYFQKIENQKNFNDVVCECEAITKTDIEEIMKNENLFDFHDIRRRIRVGFGPCQGTFCNSRLAEIVVNHKIDIDIKKSILNFWSERLKGSIRTSYGDQAKQILLSDYIHQENFGLRLTEENSEKDDIRA
;
A
#
# COMPACT_ATOMS: atom_id res chain seq x y z
N ILE A 1 -13.39 -0.77 8.13
CA ILE A 1 -12.24 0.11 8.45
C ILE A 1 -12.73 1.49 8.86
N SER A 2 -13.67 2.10 8.15
CA SER A 2 -14.19 3.45 8.46
C SER A 2 -14.75 3.62 9.89
N LYS A 3 -15.17 2.54 10.53
CA LYS A 3 -15.63 2.56 11.94
C LYS A 3 -14.49 2.49 12.95
N ILE A 4 -13.46 1.72 12.63
CA ILE A 4 -12.35 1.45 13.57
C ILE A 4 -11.15 2.37 13.39
N ALA A 5 -10.92 2.87 12.16
CA ALA A 5 -9.84 3.78 11.79
C ALA A 5 -10.32 4.84 10.79
N PRO A 6 -11.26 5.74 11.16
CA PRO A 6 -11.86 6.70 10.25
C PRO A 6 -10.83 7.65 9.61
N GLU A 7 -9.77 7.99 10.31
CA GLU A 7 -8.70 8.86 9.82
C GLU A 7 -7.86 8.26 8.69
N ALA A 8 -7.89 6.93 8.53
CA ALA A 8 -7.21 6.25 7.43
C ALA A 8 -8.07 6.11 6.17
N VAL A 9 -9.32 6.62 6.17
CA VAL A 9 -10.29 6.37 5.12
C VAL A 9 -10.86 7.68 4.57
N GLU A 10 -10.83 7.83 3.25
CA GLU A 10 -11.53 8.88 2.52
C GLU A 10 -12.75 8.25 1.83
N LEU A 11 -13.97 8.59 2.29
CA LEU A 11 -15.23 8.11 1.71
C LEU A 11 -15.56 8.96 0.49
N ILE A 12 -15.27 8.46 -0.70
CA ILE A 12 -15.40 9.18 -1.97
C ILE A 12 -16.50 8.64 -2.88
N GLY A 13 -17.02 7.46 -2.58
CA GLY A 13 -17.87 6.71 -3.50
C GLY A 13 -17.09 6.07 -4.64
N GLY A 14 -17.78 5.27 -5.44
CA GLY A 14 -17.21 4.59 -6.59
C GLY A 14 -18.19 4.49 -7.74
N LEU A 15 -17.67 4.54 -8.95
CA LEU A 15 -18.40 4.31 -10.19
C LEU A 15 -17.87 3.05 -10.85
N PHE A 16 -18.78 2.16 -11.23
CA PHE A 16 -18.50 1.06 -12.13
C PHE A 16 -19.04 1.39 -13.52
N ILE A 17 -18.16 1.41 -14.52
CA ILE A 17 -18.43 1.94 -15.84
C ILE A 17 -18.25 0.83 -16.88
N SER A 18 -19.28 0.61 -17.70
CA SER A 18 -19.26 -0.28 -18.85
C SER A 18 -18.93 0.49 -20.13
N LEU A 19 -17.99 -0.02 -20.91
CA LEU A 19 -17.59 0.48 -22.22
C LEU A 19 -17.98 -0.51 -23.32
N PRO A 20 -17.98 -0.13 -24.61
CA PRO A 20 -18.39 -1.00 -25.72
C PRO A 20 -17.62 -2.33 -25.83
N ASN A 21 -16.37 -2.37 -25.34
CA ASN A 21 -15.53 -3.57 -25.36
C ASN A 21 -15.68 -4.44 -24.10
N ASP A 22 -16.50 -4.05 -23.14
CA ASP A 22 -16.78 -4.85 -21.94
C ASP A 22 -17.91 -5.86 -22.21
N PRO A 23 -17.96 -6.99 -21.51
CA PRO A 23 -19.02 -7.99 -21.69
C PRO A 23 -20.41 -7.41 -21.40
N GLU A 24 -21.33 -7.51 -22.35
CA GLU A 24 -22.70 -6.95 -22.27
C GLU A 24 -23.52 -7.51 -21.09
N ASP A 25 -23.28 -8.76 -20.72
CA ASP A 25 -23.99 -9.46 -19.64
C ASP A 25 -23.44 -9.21 -18.25
N TYR A 26 -22.27 -8.57 -18.15
CA TYR A 26 -21.62 -8.37 -16.85
C TYR A 26 -22.33 -7.35 -15.95
N PRO A 27 -22.88 -6.23 -16.42
CA PRO A 27 -23.61 -5.29 -15.61
C PRO A 27 -24.73 -5.93 -14.79
N GLU A 28 -25.52 -6.83 -15.39
CA GLU A 28 -26.60 -7.52 -14.68
C GLU A 28 -26.06 -8.47 -13.61
N LYS A 29 -24.96 -9.16 -13.90
CA LYS A 29 -24.25 -9.99 -12.90
C LYS A 29 -23.73 -9.14 -11.75
N PHE A 30 -23.20 -7.96 -12.04
CA PHE A 30 -22.68 -7.01 -11.05
C PHE A 30 -23.79 -6.52 -10.13
N ILE A 31 -24.94 -6.08 -10.67
CA ILE A 31 -26.11 -5.65 -9.89
C ILE A 31 -26.55 -6.77 -8.95
N LYS A 32 -26.72 -7.98 -9.48
CA LYS A 32 -27.13 -9.15 -8.70
C LYS A 32 -26.12 -9.47 -7.57
N CYS A 33 -24.82 -9.36 -7.85
CA CYS A 33 -23.80 -9.53 -6.81
C CYS A 33 -23.90 -8.46 -5.71
N CYS A 34 -24.18 -7.20 -6.07
CA CYS A 34 -24.40 -6.13 -5.12
C CYS A 34 -25.63 -6.39 -4.24
N GLU A 35 -26.73 -6.85 -4.84
CA GLU A 35 -27.96 -7.23 -4.10
C GLU A 35 -27.69 -8.35 -3.07
N ILE A 36 -27.03 -9.44 -3.51
CA ILE A 36 -26.65 -10.56 -2.63
C ILE A 36 -25.76 -10.08 -1.48
N ALA A 37 -24.80 -9.21 -1.80
CA ALA A 37 -23.86 -8.65 -0.82
C ALA A 37 -24.46 -7.50 0.02
N LYS A 38 -25.71 -7.11 -0.25
CA LYS A 38 -26.39 -5.95 0.38
C LYS A 38 -25.60 -4.65 0.24
N ILE A 39 -24.94 -4.47 -0.90
CA ILE A 39 -24.22 -3.25 -1.26
C ILE A 39 -25.18 -2.36 -2.04
N PRO A 40 -25.44 -1.11 -1.60
CA PRO A 40 -26.22 -0.16 -2.39
C PRO A 40 -25.60 0.03 -3.77
N CYS A 41 -26.37 -0.21 -4.82
CA CYS A 41 -25.95 -0.05 -6.20
C CYS A 41 -27.06 0.68 -6.96
N GLN A 42 -26.73 1.81 -7.57
CA GLN A 42 -27.67 2.63 -8.32
C GLN A 42 -27.13 2.91 -9.71
N GLU A 43 -27.91 2.59 -10.74
CA GLU A 43 -27.59 3.02 -12.10
C GLU A 43 -27.81 4.53 -12.24
N ILE A 44 -26.83 5.25 -12.81
CA ILE A 44 -26.85 6.70 -12.95
C ILE A 44 -26.86 7.07 -14.42
N GLN A 45 -27.52 8.18 -14.75
CA GLN A 45 -27.51 8.74 -16.10
C GLN A 45 -26.10 9.18 -16.51
N ILE A 46 -25.72 8.86 -17.74
CA ILE A 46 -24.38 9.12 -18.26
C ILE A 46 -24.05 10.62 -18.24
N ASP A 47 -25.02 11.47 -18.55
CA ASP A 47 -24.83 12.92 -18.50
C ASP A 47 -24.48 13.44 -17.08
N GLU A 48 -25.02 12.83 -16.04
CA GLU A 48 -24.66 13.16 -14.66
C GLU A 48 -23.24 12.72 -14.32
N VAL A 49 -22.85 11.54 -14.80
CA VAL A 49 -21.48 11.03 -14.63
C VAL A 49 -20.48 11.96 -15.30
N LEU A 50 -20.70 12.31 -16.57
CA LEU A 50 -19.81 13.16 -17.36
C LEU A 50 -19.74 14.60 -16.83
N LYS A 51 -20.79 15.11 -16.19
CA LYS A 51 -20.75 16.42 -15.50
C LYS A 51 -19.82 16.39 -14.29
N LYS A 52 -19.77 15.29 -13.54
CA LYS A 52 -18.93 15.14 -12.35
C LYS A 52 -17.50 14.75 -12.70
N GLU A 53 -17.33 13.80 -13.60
CA GLU A 53 -16.04 13.20 -14.00
C GLU A 53 -15.78 13.52 -15.48
N LYS A 54 -15.31 14.73 -15.73
CA LYS A 54 -15.19 15.35 -17.07
C LYS A 54 -14.15 14.70 -17.98
N GLU A 55 -13.22 13.92 -17.39
CA GLU A 55 -12.13 13.29 -18.15
C GLU A 55 -12.50 11.87 -18.63
N LEU A 56 -13.67 11.37 -18.23
CA LEU A 56 -14.15 10.08 -18.69
C LEU A 56 -14.50 10.09 -20.18
N SER A 57 -14.41 8.91 -20.79
CA SER A 57 -14.82 8.67 -22.16
C SER A 57 -16.30 8.97 -22.38
N ASN A 58 -16.63 9.57 -23.52
CA ASN A 58 -18.02 9.76 -23.94
C ASN A 58 -18.68 8.44 -24.44
N ASN A 59 -17.91 7.36 -24.57
CA ASN A 59 -18.38 6.06 -25.03
C ASN A 59 -18.92 5.18 -23.91
N ILE A 60 -19.27 5.75 -22.76
CA ILE A 60 -19.86 5.00 -21.65
C ILE A 60 -21.23 4.46 -22.07
N LEU A 61 -21.46 3.17 -21.83
CA LEU A 61 -22.74 2.52 -22.09
C LEU A 61 -23.63 2.53 -20.85
N ARG A 62 -23.05 2.22 -19.67
CA ARG A 62 -23.78 2.16 -18.40
C ARG A 62 -22.85 2.58 -17.25
N ALA A 63 -23.40 3.14 -16.20
CA ALA A 63 -22.66 3.55 -15.02
C ALA A 63 -23.44 3.25 -13.73
N PHE A 64 -22.74 2.70 -12.73
CA PHE A 64 -23.33 2.29 -11.45
C PHE A 64 -22.60 2.96 -10.30
N GLN A 65 -23.32 3.68 -9.47
CA GLN A 65 -22.82 4.27 -8.23
C GLN A 65 -22.87 3.24 -7.11
N VAL A 66 -21.75 3.09 -6.40
CA VAL A 66 -21.65 2.26 -5.20
C VAL A 66 -20.97 3.05 -4.08
N PRO A 67 -21.16 2.67 -2.79
CA PRO A 67 -20.35 3.19 -1.71
C PRO A 67 -18.92 2.60 -1.84
N ASP A 68 -17.93 3.47 -1.97
CA ASP A 68 -16.52 3.09 -2.04
C ASP A 68 -15.66 4.10 -1.29
N ALA A 69 -14.40 3.75 -1.06
CA ALA A 69 -13.48 4.56 -0.30
C ALA A 69 -12.03 4.31 -0.70
N VAL A 70 -11.18 5.28 -0.44
CA VAL A 70 -9.73 5.12 -0.51
C VAL A 70 -9.15 4.99 0.89
N ILE A 71 -8.20 4.09 1.04
CA ILE A 71 -7.53 3.82 2.31
C ILE A 71 -6.08 4.31 2.24
N ASN A 72 -5.69 5.12 3.20
CA ASN A 72 -4.28 5.39 3.47
C ASN A 72 -3.69 4.20 4.23
N SER A 73 -3.12 3.24 3.51
CA SER A 73 -2.59 2.00 4.06
C SER A 73 -1.46 2.23 5.07
N TRP A 74 -0.63 3.25 4.87
CA TRP A 74 0.43 3.60 5.82
C TRP A 74 -0.14 4.06 7.16
N GLN A 75 -1.16 4.92 7.13
CA GLN A 75 -1.81 5.40 8.35
C GLN A 75 -2.52 4.26 9.07
N LEU A 76 -3.26 3.40 8.36
CA LEU A 76 -3.90 2.24 8.96
C LEU A 76 -2.89 1.33 9.68
N VAL A 77 -1.78 0.97 9.02
CA VAL A 77 -0.76 0.11 9.62
C VAL A 77 -0.09 0.78 10.82
N ASN A 78 0.16 2.10 10.77
CA ASN A 78 0.71 2.83 11.92
C ASN A 78 -0.25 2.84 13.11
N LEU A 79 -1.55 3.01 12.88
CA LEU A 79 -2.56 2.95 13.94
C LEU A 79 -2.62 1.57 14.58
N LEU A 80 -2.62 0.51 13.78
CA LEU A 80 -2.55 -0.86 14.28
C LEU A 80 -1.29 -1.11 15.10
N ALA A 81 -0.13 -0.62 14.65
CA ALA A 81 1.11 -0.75 15.40
C ALA A 81 1.08 0.00 16.73
N LYS A 82 0.45 1.17 16.78
CA LYS A 82 0.24 1.92 18.04
C LYS A 82 -0.70 1.20 18.98
N ASP A 83 -1.78 0.65 18.44
CA ASP A 83 -2.76 -0.12 19.22
C ASP A 83 -2.13 -1.38 19.83
N ILE A 84 -1.30 -2.11 19.10
CA ILE A 84 -0.52 -3.24 19.61
C ILE A 84 0.30 -2.80 20.83
N LYS A 85 1.06 -1.71 20.72
CA LYS A 85 1.90 -1.19 21.81
C LYS A 85 1.07 -0.72 23.02
N ALA A 86 -0.06 -0.05 22.77
CA ALA A 86 -0.96 0.42 23.83
C ALA A 86 -1.58 -0.74 24.62
N ASN A 87 -1.73 -1.91 24.00
CA ASN A 87 -2.22 -3.14 24.63
C ASN A 87 -1.09 -4.06 25.16
N GLY A 88 0.14 -3.55 25.34
CA GLY A 88 1.25 -4.28 25.92
C GLY A 88 2.02 -5.20 24.94
N GLY A 89 1.70 -5.15 23.67
CA GLY A 89 2.44 -5.88 22.64
C GLY A 89 3.69 -5.12 22.17
N GLU A 90 4.60 -5.83 21.52
CA GLU A 90 5.80 -5.26 20.90
C GLU A 90 5.72 -5.28 19.38
N VAL A 91 6.27 -4.25 18.75
CA VAL A 91 6.45 -4.18 17.29
C VAL A 91 7.92 -3.98 16.99
N LEU A 92 8.58 -5.05 16.53
CA LEU A 92 10.01 -5.09 16.25
C LEU A 92 10.24 -4.78 14.76
N THR A 93 10.38 -3.50 14.41
CA THR A 93 10.77 -3.08 13.05
C THR A 93 12.26 -3.33 12.81
N ASN A 94 12.66 -3.46 11.54
CA ASN A 94 14.06 -3.75 11.17
C ASN A 94 14.62 -5.07 11.73
N HIS A 95 13.74 -6.04 12.02
CA HIS A 95 14.10 -7.38 12.46
C HIS A 95 13.67 -8.39 11.39
N LYS A 96 14.62 -9.10 10.82
CA LYS A 96 14.39 -10.15 9.82
C LYS A 96 14.45 -11.52 10.47
N VAL A 97 13.36 -12.30 10.35
CA VAL A 97 13.35 -13.71 10.78
C VAL A 97 14.27 -14.51 9.86
N VAL A 98 15.22 -15.24 10.44
CA VAL A 98 16.21 -16.04 9.71
C VAL A 98 16.20 -17.51 10.07
N SER A 99 15.71 -17.88 11.26
CA SER A 99 15.58 -19.25 11.71
C SER A 99 14.44 -19.41 12.70
N ILE A 100 13.84 -20.57 12.73
CA ILE A 100 12.83 -20.95 13.73
C ILE A 100 13.26 -22.29 14.32
N LYS A 101 13.45 -22.35 15.63
CA LYS A 101 13.84 -23.58 16.32
C LYS A 101 12.60 -24.36 16.76
N GLN A 102 12.61 -25.64 16.49
CA GLN A 102 11.57 -26.59 16.89
C GLN A 102 12.14 -27.74 17.72
N HIS A 103 11.34 -28.23 18.65
CA HIS A 103 11.63 -29.39 19.46
C HIS A 103 10.34 -30.15 19.76
N ASN A 104 10.34 -31.51 19.56
CA ASN A 104 9.16 -32.36 19.78
C ASN A 104 7.89 -31.85 19.10
N ASN A 105 7.98 -31.50 17.83
CA ASN A 105 6.86 -30.98 17.01
C ASN A 105 6.24 -29.67 17.53
N LEU A 106 7.00 -28.88 18.25
CA LEU A 106 6.64 -27.56 18.74
C LEU A 106 7.71 -26.54 18.35
N VAL A 107 7.32 -25.38 17.88
CA VAL A 107 8.21 -24.24 17.78
C VAL A 107 8.54 -23.74 19.20
N LYS A 108 9.76 -23.30 19.40
CA LYS A 108 10.28 -22.86 20.72
C LYS A 108 10.83 -21.45 20.67
N SER A 109 11.44 -21.07 19.58
CA SER A 109 12.01 -19.71 19.44
C SER A 109 12.18 -19.32 17.98
N VAL A 110 12.28 -18.03 17.78
CA VAL A 110 12.58 -17.40 16.50
C VAL A 110 13.91 -16.65 16.62
N GLU A 111 14.83 -16.88 15.69
CA GLU A 111 16.04 -16.08 15.56
C GLU A 111 15.79 -14.96 14.55
N VAL A 112 16.06 -13.73 14.94
CA VAL A 112 15.94 -12.54 14.11
C VAL A 112 17.29 -11.84 13.98
N ILE A 113 17.52 -11.20 12.84
CA ILE A 113 18.67 -10.31 12.61
C ILE A 113 18.17 -8.87 12.56
N GLU A 114 18.74 -8.03 13.39
CA GLU A 114 18.52 -6.58 13.38
C GLU A 114 19.22 -5.92 12.21
N LYS A 115 18.84 -4.69 11.86
CA LYS A 115 19.45 -3.91 10.77
C LYS A 115 20.98 -3.70 10.94
N ASN A 116 21.45 -3.67 12.19
CA ASN A 116 22.86 -3.55 12.56
C ASN A 116 23.65 -4.89 12.48
N GLY A 117 22.96 -5.98 12.11
CA GLY A 117 23.54 -7.32 12.00
C GLY A 117 23.52 -8.15 13.28
N PHE A 118 23.10 -7.61 14.41
CA PHE A 118 23.00 -8.37 15.66
C PHE A 118 21.86 -9.41 15.58
N LYS A 119 22.13 -10.59 16.12
CA LYS A 119 21.16 -11.68 16.22
C LYS A 119 20.49 -11.66 17.59
N LYS A 120 19.18 -11.83 17.58
CA LYS A 120 18.37 -11.95 18.79
C LYS A 120 17.51 -13.20 18.70
N ILE A 121 17.40 -13.93 19.82
CA ILE A 121 16.50 -15.08 19.94
C ILE A 121 15.29 -14.64 20.75
N LEU A 122 14.10 -14.91 20.22
CA LEU A 122 12.82 -14.63 20.86
C LEU A 122 12.16 -15.97 21.17
N GLU A 123 11.94 -16.26 22.43
CA GLU A 123 11.17 -17.43 22.86
C GLU A 123 9.68 -17.22 22.61
N CYS A 124 8.96 -18.26 22.26
CA CYS A 124 7.54 -18.19 21.98
C CYS A 124 6.83 -19.54 22.19
N ASP A 125 5.57 -19.47 22.61
CA ASP A 125 4.69 -20.62 22.76
C ASP A 125 4.01 -21.01 21.44
N CYS A 126 3.73 -20.01 20.56
CA CYS A 126 3.10 -20.18 19.27
C CYS A 126 3.65 -19.19 18.26
N ILE A 127 3.58 -19.52 16.97
CA ILE A 127 3.89 -18.61 15.87
C ILE A 127 2.70 -18.50 14.92
N ILE A 128 2.33 -17.28 14.58
CA ILE A 128 1.47 -16.98 13.45
C ILE A 128 2.32 -16.38 12.34
N ASN A 129 2.49 -17.12 11.25
CA ASN A 129 3.15 -16.66 10.03
C ASN A 129 2.16 -15.83 9.21
N ALA A 130 2.24 -14.50 9.32
CA ALA A 130 1.44 -13.53 8.55
C ALA A 130 2.31 -12.74 7.56
N SER A 131 3.36 -13.35 7.01
CA SER A 131 4.39 -12.69 6.20
C SER A 131 3.98 -12.47 4.74
N GLY A 132 2.68 -12.57 4.39
CA GLY A 132 2.15 -12.24 3.06
C GLY A 132 2.82 -13.02 1.94
N PRO A 133 3.43 -12.36 0.91
CA PRO A 133 4.09 -13.05 -0.18
C PRO A 133 5.27 -13.94 0.24
N TRP A 134 5.86 -13.67 1.39
CA TRP A 134 6.98 -14.45 1.96
C TRP A 134 6.52 -15.63 2.83
N SER A 135 5.21 -15.89 2.96
CA SER A 135 4.69 -16.95 3.84
C SER A 135 5.28 -18.33 3.53
N GLY A 136 5.50 -18.63 2.25
CA GLY A 136 6.18 -19.87 1.85
C GLY A 136 7.65 -19.92 2.26
N LYS A 137 8.37 -18.76 2.22
CA LYS A 137 9.78 -18.70 2.66
C LYS A 137 9.90 -18.92 4.18
N ILE A 138 8.98 -18.35 4.96
CA ILE A 138 8.96 -18.52 6.43
C ILE A 138 8.54 -19.95 6.82
N ALA A 139 7.54 -20.52 6.17
CA ALA A 139 7.11 -21.89 6.44
C ALA A 139 8.23 -22.91 6.18
N LYS A 140 9.06 -22.71 5.16
CA LYS A 140 10.22 -23.55 4.85
C LYS A 140 11.28 -23.58 5.96
N LEU A 141 11.34 -22.56 6.83
CA LEU A 141 12.27 -22.55 7.98
C LEU A 141 11.92 -23.61 9.04
N VAL A 142 10.74 -24.22 8.94
CA VAL A 142 10.25 -25.30 9.81
C VAL A 142 9.75 -26.51 9.00
N ASP A 143 10.29 -26.70 7.79
CA ASP A 143 9.98 -27.83 6.89
C ASP A 143 8.47 -27.95 6.56
N GLN A 144 7.77 -26.79 6.50
CA GLN A 144 6.36 -26.72 6.13
C GLN A 144 6.19 -26.07 4.76
N GLU A 145 5.12 -26.44 4.05
CA GLU A 145 4.79 -25.91 2.75
C GLU A 145 3.55 -24.99 2.79
N VAL A 146 3.59 -23.93 2.01
CA VAL A 146 2.47 -23.03 1.76
C VAL A 146 2.39 -22.77 0.26
N GLU A 147 1.34 -23.29 -0.37
CA GLU A 147 1.15 -23.16 -1.81
C GLU A 147 0.52 -21.80 -2.17
N LEU A 148 1.33 -20.92 -2.75
CA LEU A 148 0.91 -19.60 -3.21
C LEU A 148 1.19 -19.47 -4.71
N GLN A 149 0.30 -18.77 -5.39
CA GLN A 149 0.61 -18.14 -6.67
C GLN A 149 0.94 -16.68 -6.41
N LEU A 150 2.19 -16.33 -6.64
CA LEU A 150 2.65 -14.96 -6.53
C LEU A 150 2.32 -14.20 -7.81
N THR A 151 1.63 -13.07 -7.68
CA THR A 151 1.21 -12.27 -8.81
C THR A 151 1.61 -10.82 -8.60
N LYS A 152 2.54 -10.35 -9.43
CA LYS A 152 2.98 -8.95 -9.43
C LYS A 152 1.90 -8.06 -10.06
N GLY A 153 1.64 -6.92 -9.45
CA GLY A 153 0.78 -5.87 -9.99
C GLY A 153 1.47 -4.53 -9.92
N SER A 154 1.58 -3.86 -11.06
CA SER A 154 2.18 -2.55 -11.22
C SER A 154 1.10 -1.47 -11.26
N VAL A 155 1.39 -0.30 -10.69
CA VAL A 155 0.50 0.85 -10.58
C VAL A 155 1.24 2.09 -11.09
N MET A 156 0.56 2.92 -11.88
CA MET A 156 1.03 4.24 -12.28
C MET A 156 0.40 5.34 -11.41
N VAL A 157 1.12 6.45 -11.25
CA VAL A 157 0.65 7.63 -10.52
C VAL A 157 0.66 8.83 -11.46
N PHE A 158 -0.47 9.49 -11.56
CA PHE A 158 -0.64 10.73 -12.32
C PHE A 158 -0.58 11.95 -11.39
N SER A 159 0.01 13.03 -11.88
CA SER A 159 0.30 14.25 -11.12
C SER A 159 -0.92 15.10 -10.72
N HIS A 160 -2.11 14.68 -11.11
CA HIS A 160 -3.35 15.38 -10.84
C HIS A 160 -4.39 14.46 -10.22
N ARG A 161 -5.29 15.03 -9.44
CA ARG A 161 -6.48 14.33 -8.99
C ARG A 161 -7.52 14.38 -10.14
N ILE A 162 -7.34 13.50 -11.12
CA ILE A 162 -8.10 13.45 -12.38
C ILE A 162 -9.57 13.11 -12.13
N VAL A 163 -9.84 12.30 -11.10
CA VAL A 163 -11.17 11.85 -10.71
C VAL A 163 -11.47 12.17 -9.26
N SER A 164 -12.74 12.36 -8.94
CA SER A 164 -13.20 12.64 -7.58
C SER A 164 -13.59 11.39 -6.80
N GLN A 165 -13.95 10.31 -7.51
CA GLN A 165 -14.39 9.02 -6.98
C GLN A 165 -13.47 7.89 -7.47
N ALA A 166 -13.60 6.70 -6.89
CA ALA A 166 -12.96 5.50 -7.45
C ALA A 166 -13.70 5.07 -8.73
N ILE A 167 -13.00 5.04 -9.85
CA ILE A 167 -13.58 4.64 -11.14
C ILE A 167 -13.13 3.24 -11.48
N ASN A 168 -14.08 2.32 -11.62
CA ASN A 168 -13.83 0.92 -11.95
C ASN A 168 -14.46 0.55 -13.31
N ARG A 169 -13.86 -0.39 -14.03
CA ARG A 169 -14.48 -1.05 -15.17
C ARG A 169 -15.54 -2.04 -14.68
N CYS A 170 -16.73 -2.02 -15.30
CA CYS A 170 -17.80 -2.97 -15.01
C CYS A 170 -17.63 -4.24 -15.85
N ARG A 171 -16.61 -5.03 -15.50
CA ARG A 171 -16.26 -6.31 -16.13
C ARG A 171 -15.62 -7.24 -15.11
N ILE A 172 -15.36 -8.50 -15.50
CA ILE A 172 -14.60 -9.42 -14.63
C ILE A 172 -13.27 -8.77 -14.28
N PRO A 173 -12.94 -8.64 -12.97
CA PRO A 173 -11.71 -8.00 -12.53
C PRO A 173 -10.47 -8.60 -13.19
N SER A 174 -9.69 -7.76 -13.84
CA SER A 174 -8.50 -8.16 -14.57
C SER A 174 -7.36 -7.14 -14.37
N SER A 175 -6.54 -6.88 -15.38
CA SER A 175 -5.61 -5.74 -15.42
C SER A 175 -6.33 -4.47 -15.90
N ASN A 176 -5.78 -3.29 -15.51
CA ASN A 176 -6.24 -1.98 -16.02
C ASN A 176 -7.71 -1.64 -15.72
N ASP A 177 -8.13 -1.87 -14.48
CA ASP A 177 -9.55 -1.76 -14.14
C ASP A 177 -9.90 -0.55 -13.27
N ILE A 178 -8.95 0.06 -12.53
CA ILE A 178 -9.30 1.05 -11.52
C ILE A 178 -8.44 2.32 -11.58
N MET A 179 -9.11 3.48 -11.52
CA MET A 179 -8.53 4.78 -11.22
C MET A 179 -8.99 5.23 -9.84
N CYS A 180 -8.04 5.44 -8.92
CA CYS A 180 -8.33 5.89 -7.56
C CYS A 180 -7.66 7.23 -7.27
N PRO A 181 -8.37 8.25 -6.75
CA PRO A 181 -7.73 9.42 -6.20
C PRO A 181 -6.99 9.07 -4.92
N SER A 182 -5.87 9.71 -4.66
CA SER A 182 -5.07 9.53 -3.44
C SER A 182 -4.40 10.86 -3.05
N GLY A 183 -5.01 11.62 -2.16
CA GLY A 183 -4.56 12.97 -1.88
C GLY A 183 -4.66 13.84 -3.13
N THR A 184 -3.54 14.46 -3.51
CA THR A 184 -3.43 15.38 -4.65
C THR A 184 -3.18 14.68 -5.99
N VAL A 185 -3.10 13.35 -6.02
CA VAL A 185 -2.73 12.53 -7.18
C VAL A 185 -3.78 11.47 -7.48
N CYS A 186 -3.65 10.80 -8.62
CA CYS A 186 -4.44 9.61 -8.95
C CYS A 186 -3.54 8.39 -9.20
N LEU A 187 -4.06 7.23 -8.82
CA LEU A 187 -3.44 5.92 -9.01
C LEU A 187 -4.21 5.17 -10.08
N TRP A 188 -3.50 4.64 -11.06
CA TRP A 188 -4.09 3.80 -12.11
C TRP A 188 -3.46 2.41 -12.12
N GLY A 189 -4.24 1.39 -12.19
CA GLY A 189 -3.76 0.01 -12.28
C GLY A 189 -4.86 -1.03 -12.12
N THR A 190 -4.45 -2.25 -12.00
CA THR A 190 -3.10 -2.78 -11.90
C THR A 190 -2.78 -3.70 -13.05
N THR A 191 -1.49 -4.01 -13.30
CA THR A 191 -1.12 -5.18 -14.11
C THR A 191 -1.31 -6.48 -13.32
N SER A 192 -1.15 -7.62 -13.98
CA SER A 192 -1.23 -8.95 -13.34
C SER A 192 -0.26 -9.92 -14.01
N GLU A 193 0.90 -10.15 -13.39
CA GLU A 193 1.96 -11.02 -13.88
C GLU A 193 2.32 -12.08 -12.84
N ILE A 194 2.36 -13.36 -13.23
CA ILE A 194 2.81 -14.43 -12.34
C ILE A 194 4.32 -14.35 -12.19
N VAL A 195 4.79 -14.36 -10.94
CA VAL A 195 6.22 -14.32 -10.60
C VAL A 195 6.57 -15.46 -9.63
N ASN A 196 7.85 -15.84 -9.60
CA ASN A 196 8.32 -16.94 -8.74
C ASN A 196 8.91 -16.44 -7.42
N ASP A 197 9.32 -15.18 -7.35
CA ASP A 197 9.94 -14.60 -6.16
C ASP A 197 9.12 -13.41 -5.64
N PRO A 198 8.78 -13.37 -4.34
CA PRO A 198 8.04 -12.25 -3.73
C PRO A 198 8.80 -10.91 -3.78
N ASP A 199 10.11 -10.93 -4.02
CA ASP A 199 10.94 -9.73 -4.14
C ASP A 199 10.98 -9.17 -5.59
N THR A 200 10.31 -9.81 -6.55
CA THR A 200 10.21 -9.35 -7.95
C THR A 200 9.26 -8.15 -8.06
N THR A 201 9.80 -6.95 -7.85
CA THR A 201 9.04 -5.69 -7.91
C THR A 201 9.53 -4.73 -9.00
N LYS A 202 10.50 -5.14 -9.83
CA LYS A 202 10.99 -4.33 -10.96
C LYS A 202 9.87 -4.17 -12.00
N ILE A 203 9.60 -2.93 -12.40
CA ILE A 203 8.59 -2.60 -13.40
C ILE A 203 9.25 -2.62 -14.76
N ARG A 204 8.59 -3.27 -15.73
CA ARG A 204 9.04 -3.33 -17.11
C ARG A 204 8.35 -2.25 -17.95
N PRO A 205 8.99 -1.74 -19.02
CA PRO A 205 8.39 -0.77 -19.93
C PRO A 205 7.05 -1.24 -20.53
N GLU A 206 6.92 -2.54 -20.80
CA GLU A 206 5.71 -3.15 -21.37
C GLU A 206 4.51 -3.01 -20.43
N GLU A 207 4.73 -3.10 -19.12
CA GLU A 207 3.68 -2.91 -18.11
C GLU A 207 3.19 -1.45 -18.09
N ILE A 208 4.09 -0.49 -18.27
CA ILE A 208 3.72 0.94 -18.36
C ILE A 208 2.89 1.18 -19.64
N GLN A 209 3.28 0.57 -20.75
CA GLN A 209 2.55 0.68 -22.00
C GLN A 209 1.16 0.04 -21.89
N GLU A 210 1.05 -1.15 -21.31
CA GLU A 210 -0.22 -1.82 -21.02
C GLU A 210 -1.15 -0.94 -20.18
N LEU A 211 -0.61 -0.34 -19.09
CA LEU A 211 -1.36 0.55 -18.22
C LEU A 211 -1.84 1.81 -18.95
N LEU A 212 -1.00 2.40 -19.81
CA LEU A 212 -1.39 3.59 -20.60
C LEU A 212 -2.48 3.29 -21.61
N ILE A 213 -2.40 2.16 -22.32
CA ILE A 213 -3.42 1.73 -23.29
C ILE A 213 -4.76 1.51 -22.57
N GLY A 214 -4.75 0.79 -21.44
CA GLY A 214 -5.97 0.56 -20.67
C GLY A 214 -6.57 1.83 -20.07
N ALA A 215 -5.71 2.78 -19.66
CA ALA A 215 -6.18 4.08 -19.17
C ALA A 215 -6.83 4.92 -20.29
N GLU A 216 -6.31 4.89 -21.51
CA GLU A 216 -6.80 5.67 -22.64
C GLU A 216 -8.22 5.28 -23.06
N GLU A 217 -8.60 3.99 -22.88
CA GLU A 217 -9.97 3.54 -23.16
C GLU A 217 -11.00 4.26 -22.26
N LEU A 218 -10.68 4.42 -20.98
CA LEU A 218 -11.56 5.03 -20.00
C LEU A 218 -11.39 6.54 -19.91
N PHE A 219 -10.17 7.03 -20.13
CA PHE A 219 -9.76 8.44 -20.07
C PHE A 219 -9.02 8.83 -21.36
N PRO A 220 -9.72 9.20 -22.45
CA PRO A 220 -9.10 9.45 -23.75
C PRO A 220 -8.00 10.52 -23.76
N LYS A 221 -8.03 11.44 -22.79
CA LYS A 221 -7.04 12.51 -22.63
C LYS A 221 -5.93 12.18 -21.63
N ILE A 222 -5.82 10.94 -21.16
CA ILE A 222 -4.89 10.56 -20.08
C ILE A 222 -3.42 10.91 -20.40
N LYS A 223 -3.03 10.86 -21.66
CA LYS A 223 -1.68 11.22 -22.13
C LYS A 223 -1.33 12.69 -21.94
N ASN A 224 -2.32 13.56 -21.74
CA ASN A 224 -2.11 14.98 -21.42
C ASN A 224 -1.72 15.17 -19.95
N TYR A 225 -1.92 14.16 -19.12
CA TYR A 225 -1.56 14.18 -17.72
C TYR A 225 -0.19 13.54 -17.50
N ARG A 226 0.65 14.22 -16.75
CA ARG A 226 1.98 13.71 -16.42
C ARG A 226 1.85 12.48 -15.51
N SER A 227 2.35 11.33 -15.96
CA SER A 227 2.67 10.22 -15.07
C SER A 227 4.07 10.45 -14.53
N PHE A 228 4.24 10.41 -13.22
CA PHE A 228 5.52 10.77 -12.60
C PHE A 228 6.11 9.67 -11.73
N ARG A 229 5.36 8.61 -11.48
CA ARG A 229 5.80 7.48 -10.69
C ARG A 229 5.04 6.21 -11.08
N ALA A 230 5.74 5.08 -10.93
CA ALA A 230 5.13 3.76 -10.88
C ALA A 230 5.74 2.94 -9.75
N TRP A 231 5.01 1.98 -9.22
CA TRP A 231 5.52 0.97 -8.31
C TRP A 231 4.80 -0.35 -8.53
N ALA A 232 5.40 -1.44 -8.04
CA ALA A 232 4.80 -2.77 -8.09
C ALA A 232 4.79 -3.42 -6.70
N GLY A 233 3.85 -4.34 -6.52
CA GLY A 233 3.77 -5.21 -5.36
C GLY A 233 3.37 -6.63 -5.75
N VAL A 234 3.70 -7.60 -4.92
CA VAL A 234 3.40 -9.02 -5.19
C VAL A 234 2.26 -9.48 -4.29
N ARG A 235 1.21 -10.04 -4.90
CA ARG A 235 0.04 -10.58 -4.22
C ARG A 235 0.24 -12.08 -3.95
N PRO A 236 0.00 -12.54 -2.72
CA PRO A 236 0.01 -13.96 -2.37
C PRO A 236 -1.38 -14.56 -2.60
N LEU A 237 -1.66 -15.11 -3.77
CA LEU A 237 -2.93 -15.78 -4.03
C LEU A 237 -2.85 -17.24 -3.58
N VAL A 238 -3.83 -17.68 -2.79
CA VAL A 238 -3.87 -19.07 -2.32
C VAL A 238 -4.37 -19.98 -3.44
N LYS A 239 -3.65 -21.05 -3.72
CA LYS A 239 -4.09 -22.08 -4.68
C LYS A 239 -5.02 -23.07 -3.99
N PRO A 240 -6.25 -23.25 -4.47
CA PRO A 240 -7.09 -24.37 -4.04
C PRO A 240 -6.46 -25.72 -4.41
N LYS A 241 -6.72 -26.78 -3.63
CA LYS A 241 -6.22 -28.13 -3.90
C LYS A 241 -6.55 -28.65 -5.32
N ASN A 242 -7.71 -28.23 -5.88
CA ASN A 242 -8.16 -28.59 -7.23
C ASN A 242 -8.21 -27.34 -8.12
N PHE A 243 -7.05 -26.72 -8.36
CA PHE A 243 -6.95 -25.48 -9.12
C PHE A 243 -7.03 -25.72 -10.63
N ASP A 244 -8.02 -25.12 -11.28
CA ASP A 244 -8.08 -24.99 -12.74
C ASP A 244 -7.32 -23.72 -13.16
N LYS A 245 -6.28 -23.89 -13.98
CA LYS A 245 -5.44 -22.77 -14.47
C LYS A 245 -6.20 -21.76 -15.34
N ASN A 246 -7.36 -22.12 -15.85
CA ASN A 246 -8.21 -21.25 -16.70
C ASN A 246 -9.10 -20.31 -15.87
N ILE A 247 -9.22 -20.52 -14.57
CA ILE A 247 -10.06 -19.72 -13.69
C ILE A 247 -9.17 -18.77 -12.87
N PRO A 248 -9.42 -17.44 -12.88
CA PRO A 248 -8.70 -16.52 -12.04
C PRO A 248 -8.79 -16.89 -10.56
N LEU A 249 -7.66 -16.91 -9.86
CA LEU A 249 -7.64 -17.21 -8.43
C LEU A 249 -8.40 -16.14 -7.63
N PRO A 250 -9.30 -16.55 -6.71
CA PRO A 250 -10.00 -15.61 -5.86
C PRO A 250 -9.02 -14.95 -4.88
N ARG A 251 -9.36 -13.74 -4.44
CA ARG A 251 -8.64 -13.01 -3.38
C ARG A 251 -9.15 -13.40 -1.98
N SER A 252 -9.56 -14.66 -1.79
CA SER A 252 -9.87 -15.21 -0.49
C SER A 252 -8.61 -15.43 0.33
N HIS A 253 -8.75 -15.45 1.65
CA HIS A 253 -7.65 -15.85 2.54
C HIS A 253 -7.82 -17.29 3.03
N SER A 254 -6.75 -17.83 3.55
CA SER A 254 -6.71 -19.14 4.20
C SER A 254 -5.95 -19.08 5.50
N VAL A 255 -6.39 -19.85 6.48
CA VAL A 255 -5.66 -20.13 7.72
C VAL A 255 -5.24 -21.61 7.69
N ILE A 256 -3.95 -21.82 7.50
CA ILE A 256 -3.32 -23.15 7.44
C ILE A 256 -2.85 -23.53 8.86
N ASP A 257 -3.35 -24.65 9.35
CA ASP A 257 -2.90 -25.25 10.60
C ASP A 257 -1.90 -26.36 10.30
N HIS A 258 -0.65 -26.15 10.66
CA HIS A 258 0.42 -27.10 10.37
C HIS A 258 0.48 -28.30 11.34
N SER A 259 -0.48 -28.43 12.27
CA SER A 259 -0.55 -29.63 13.14
C SER A 259 -0.87 -30.91 12.39
N GLU A 260 -1.59 -30.82 11.26
CA GLU A 260 -1.83 -31.93 10.37
C GLU A 260 -0.51 -32.51 9.79
N ASN A 261 0.50 -31.64 9.65
CA ASN A 261 1.85 -32.01 9.20
C ASN A 261 2.85 -32.14 10.36
N GLY A 262 2.35 -32.32 11.59
CA GLY A 262 3.14 -32.58 12.77
C GLY A 262 3.61 -31.39 13.58
N LEU A 263 3.42 -30.14 13.13
CA LEU A 263 3.86 -28.93 13.85
C LEU A 263 2.68 -28.24 14.56
N LYS A 264 2.52 -28.49 15.85
CA LYS A 264 1.28 -28.23 16.60
C LYS A 264 0.97 -26.74 16.88
N ASN A 265 1.98 -25.88 17.00
CA ASN A 265 1.84 -24.49 17.43
C ASN A 265 2.34 -23.49 16.38
N PHE A 266 2.20 -23.85 15.11
CA PHE A 266 2.53 -22.98 13.97
C PHE A 266 1.31 -22.86 13.06
N LEU A 267 0.86 -21.63 12.84
CA LEU A 267 -0.24 -21.30 11.95
C LEU A 267 0.25 -20.36 10.85
N THR A 268 -0.29 -20.48 9.64
CA THR A 268 -0.04 -19.52 8.57
C THR A 268 -1.35 -18.90 8.12
N VAL A 269 -1.43 -17.56 8.06
CA VAL A 269 -2.50 -16.82 7.41
C VAL A 269 -1.97 -16.18 6.14
N CYS A 270 -2.61 -16.46 5.00
CA CYS A 270 -2.17 -15.98 3.69
C CYS A 270 -3.35 -15.70 2.75
N GLY A 271 -3.07 -15.05 1.61
CA GLY A 271 -4.10 -14.57 0.69
C GLY A 271 -4.76 -13.28 1.16
N GLY A 272 -6.03 -13.11 0.79
CA GLY A 272 -6.83 -11.95 1.20
C GLY A 272 -6.43 -10.62 0.55
N SER A 273 -6.86 -9.56 1.16
CA SER A 273 -6.58 -8.18 0.77
C SER A 273 -6.49 -7.27 2.00
N LEU A 274 -6.04 -6.01 1.81
CA LEU A 274 -6.02 -5.03 2.90
C LEU A 274 -7.42 -4.83 3.52
N THR A 275 -8.47 -4.86 2.71
CA THR A 275 -9.85 -4.67 3.18
C THR A 275 -10.37 -5.83 4.03
N THR A 276 -9.80 -7.02 3.90
CA THR A 276 -10.16 -8.22 4.68
C THR A 276 -9.23 -8.50 5.85
N HIS A 277 -8.24 -7.62 6.13
CA HIS A 277 -7.21 -7.84 7.15
C HIS A 277 -7.78 -8.19 8.53
N ARG A 278 -8.89 -7.52 8.93
CA ARG A 278 -9.50 -7.76 10.24
C ARG A 278 -10.09 -9.18 10.34
N SER A 279 -10.89 -9.60 9.34
CA SER A 279 -11.44 -10.97 9.33
C SER A 279 -10.35 -12.04 9.23
N MET A 280 -9.26 -11.78 8.49
CA MET A 280 -8.10 -12.66 8.47
C MET A 280 -7.48 -12.83 9.85
N ALA A 281 -7.34 -11.72 10.59
CA ALA A 281 -6.81 -11.74 11.95
C ALA A 281 -7.76 -12.47 12.89
N GLU A 282 -9.06 -12.22 12.80
CA GLU A 282 -10.10 -12.89 13.59
C GLU A 282 -10.05 -14.42 13.39
N ASP A 283 -10.02 -14.89 12.14
CA ASP A 283 -10.01 -16.31 11.82
C ASP A 283 -8.76 -17.02 12.37
N VAL A 284 -7.57 -16.43 12.22
CA VAL A 284 -6.34 -17.05 12.71
C VAL A 284 -6.25 -17.01 14.23
N VAL A 285 -6.72 -15.93 14.86
CA VAL A 285 -6.72 -15.81 16.34
C VAL A 285 -7.75 -16.75 16.97
N ASN A 286 -8.95 -16.88 16.39
CA ASN A 286 -9.93 -17.85 16.83
C ASN A 286 -9.39 -19.28 16.74
N LYS A 287 -8.70 -19.61 15.65
CA LYS A 287 -8.06 -20.94 15.49
C LYS A 287 -6.97 -21.19 16.53
N LEU A 288 -6.16 -20.16 16.82
CA LEU A 288 -5.16 -20.23 17.89
C LEU A 288 -5.82 -20.35 19.27
N GLY A 289 -6.84 -19.55 19.55
CA GLY A 289 -7.60 -19.59 20.80
C GLY A 289 -8.16 -20.99 21.09
N ASN A 290 -8.78 -21.61 20.10
CA ASN A 290 -9.28 -22.99 20.22
C ASN A 290 -8.17 -23.98 20.60
N LYS A 291 -6.94 -23.81 20.06
CA LYS A 291 -5.78 -24.66 20.41
C LYS A 291 -5.30 -24.44 21.84
N LEU A 292 -5.43 -23.23 22.34
CA LEU A 292 -5.02 -22.84 23.71
C LEU A 292 -6.14 -23.06 24.75
N GLY A 293 -7.32 -23.49 24.33
CA GLY A 293 -8.50 -23.61 25.21
C GLY A 293 -9.09 -22.25 25.61
N ILE A 294 -8.80 -21.18 24.83
CA ILE A 294 -9.29 -19.81 25.05
C ILE A 294 -10.43 -19.55 24.07
N ASN A 295 -11.61 -19.23 24.59
CA ASN A 295 -12.79 -18.92 23.77
C ASN A 295 -13.32 -17.53 24.16
N ILE A 296 -12.70 -16.48 23.61
CA ILE A 296 -13.12 -15.09 23.80
C ILE A 296 -13.71 -14.58 22.48
N PRO A 297 -14.95 -14.06 22.48
CA PRO A 297 -15.55 -13.48 21.28
C PRO A 297 -14.73 -12.31 20.75
N CYS A 298 -14.58 -12.25 19.43
CA CYS A 298 -13.91 -11.12 18.78
C CYS A 298 -14.75 -9.85 18.92
N SER A 299 -14.12 -8.74 19.28
CA SER A 299 -14.74 -7.40 19.41
C SER A 299 -14.07 -6.34 18.52
N THR A 300 -13.14 -6.75 17.66
CA THR A 300 -12.34 -5.83 16.85
C THR A 300 -13.10 -5.15 15.71
N ASP A 301 -14.34 -5.55 15.46
CA ASP A 301 -15.25 -4.90 14.49
C ASP A 301 -15.95 -3.67 15.07
N THR A 302 -15.97 -3.53 16.39
CA THR A 302 -16.68 -2.47 17.12
C THR A 302 -15.74 -1.55 17.90
N ILE A 303 -14.55 -2.02 18.27
CA ILE A 303 -13.59 -1.24 19.06
C ILE A 303 -12.73 -0.40 18.12
N PRO A 304 -12.79 0.95 18.20
CA PRO A 304 -11.89 1.81 17.42
C PRO A 304 -10.44 1.64 17.85
N ILE A 305 -9.53 1.58 16.89
CA ILE A 305 -8.07 1.58 17.14
C ILE A 305 -7.48 2.98 17.23
N SER A 306 -8.33 4.01 17.11
CA SER A 306 -7.93 5.40 17.29
C SER A 306 -9.01 6.17 18.03
N ASN A 307 -8.58 7.13 18.84
CA ASN A 307 -9.49 8.04 19.54
C ASN A 307 -9.95 9.23 18.68
N SER A 308 -9.56 9.28 17.43
CA SER A 308 -9.89 10.37 16.54
C SER A 308 -11.37 10.29 16.12
N LYS A 309 -12.18 11.17 16.67
CA LYS A 309 -13.60 11.30 16.31
C LYS A 309 -13.82 11.99 14.96
N ASN A 310 -12.80 12.68 14.38
CA ASN A 310 -13.01 13.68 13.33
C ASN A 310 -12.11 13.61 12.12
N ALA A 311 -11.22 12.67 11.98
CA ALA A 311 -10.25 12.71 10.90
C ALA A 311 -10.73 11.98 9.65
N LYS A 312 -11.69 12.56 8.95
CA LYS A 312 -11.82 12.28 7.51
C LYS A 312 -10.65 12.98 6.82
N TRP A 313 -9.64 12.20 6.40
CA TRP A 313 -8.59 12.77 5.59
C TRP A 313 -9.17 13.18 4.22
N THR A 314 -9.11 14.45 3.90
CA THR A 314 -9.40 15.00 2.58
C THR A 314 -8.40 16.11 2.30
N PRO A 315 -8.08 16.43 1.04
CA PRO A 315 -7.25 17.62 0.74
C PRO A 315 -7.79 18.88 1.41
N SER A 316 -9.11 19.08 1.39
CA SER A 316 -9.75 20.24 2.01
C SER A 316 -9.58 20.27 3.54
N SER A 317 -9.56 19.14 4.22
CA SER A 317 -9.35 19.12 5.69
C SER A 317 -7.95 19.60 6.08
N TYR A 318 -6.95 19.36 5.23
CA TYR A 318 -5.60 19.89 5.42
C TYR A 318 -5.55 21.42 5.24
N PHE A 319 -6.18 21.94 4.19
CA PHE A 319 -6.26 23.40 3.99
C PHE A 319 -6.99 24.08 5.14
N GLN A 320 -8.11 23.54 5.60
CA GLN A 320 -8.82 24.05 6.79
C GLN A 320 -7.94 24.01 8.04
N LYS A 321 -7.14 22.96 8.23
CA LYS A 321 -6.18 22.87 9.34
C LYS A 321 -5.16 24.00 9.26
N ILE A 322 -4.62 24.27 8.06
CA ILE A 322 -3.63 25.33 7.83
C ILE A 322 -4.27 26.71 8.04
N GLU A 323 -5.46 26.95 7.51
CA GLU A 323 -6.20 28.23 7.66
C GLU A 323 -6.52 28.54 9.13
N ASN A 324 -6.83 27.52 9.92
CA ASN A 324 -7.13 27.68 11.36
C ASN A 324 -5.87 27.81 12.24
N GLN A 325 -4.68 27.58 11.71
CA GLN A 325 -3.43 27.77 12.45
C GLN A 325 -2.99 29.23 12.44
N LYS A 326 -2.75 29.81 13.60
CA LYS A 326 -2.28 31.20 13.76
C LYS A 326 -0.90 31.46 13.14
N ASN A 327 -0.09 30.42 12.89
CA ASN A 327 1.27 30.49 12.34
C ASN A 327 1.34 29.79 10.98
N PHE A 328 0.83 30.44 9.94
CA PHE A 328 0.81 29.94 8.56
C PHE A 328 2.21 29.78 7.94
N ASN A 329 3.27 30.30 8.56
CA ASN A 329 4.61 30.43 7.96
C ASN A 329 5.43 29.13 7.88
N ASP A 330 4.90 27.99 8.30
CA ASP A 330 5.67 26.78 8.49
C ASP A 330 5.25 25.60 7.58
N VAL A 331 4.72 25.88 6.39
CA VAL A 331 4.43 24.81 5.40
C VAL A 331 5.73 24.27 4.83
N VAL A 332 5.98 22.99 5.04
CA VAL A 332 7.17 22.25 4.58
C VAL A 332 6.91 21.54 3.26
N CYS A 333 5.72 20.93 3.13
CA CYS A 333 5.30 20.23 1.91
C CYS A 333 4.01 20.85 1.37
N GLU A 334 4.13 21.70 0.36
CA GLU A 334 3.00 22.40 -0.25
C GLU A 334 2.03 21.44 -0.94
N CYS A 335 2.53 20.38 -1.57
CA CYS A 335 1.70 19.42 -2.28
C CYS A 335 0.71 18.68 -1.37
N GLU A 336 1.12 18.35 -0.15
CA GLU A 336 0.32 17.60 0.83
C GLU A 336 -0.09 18.46 2.04
N ALA A 337 0.19 19.76 1.99
CA ALA A 337 -0.11 20.73 3.05
C ALA A 337 0.41 20.31 4.44
N ILE A 338 1.66 19.80 4.49
CA ILE A 338 2.30 19.39 5.73
C ILE A 338 3.10 20.51 6.33
N THR A 339 2.86 20.80 7.60
CA THR A 339 3.53 21.85 8.35
C THR A 339 4.73 21.33 9.13
N LYS A 340 5.60 22.26 9.58
CA LYS A 340 6.69 21.95 10.52
C LYS A 340 6.17 21.30 11.79
N THR A 341 5.06 21.80 12.34
CA THR A 341 4.42 21.25 13.53
C THR A 341 4.02 19.77 13.36
N ASP A 342 3.47 19.40 12.19
CA ASP A 342 3.13 17.99 11.93
C ASP A 342 4.36 17.09 11.96
N ILE A 343 5.51 17.57 11.46
CA ILE A 343 6.78 16.84 11.48
C ILE A 343 7.31 16.73 12.93
N GLU A 344 7.28 17.82 13.67
CA GLU A 344 7.75 17.89 15.06
C GLU A 344 6.94 16.97 15.99
N GLU A 345 5.63 16.85 15.77
CA GLU A 345 4.79 15.90 16.51
C GLU A 345 5.22 14.44 16.29
N ILE A 346 5.56 14.08 15.05
CA ILE A 346 6.09 12.74 14.77
C ILE A 346 7.44 12.53 15.47
N MET A 347 8.34 13.51 15.40
CA MET A 347 9.67 13.41 15.99
C MET A 347 9.64 13.28 17.53
N LYS A 348 8.66 13.88 18.19
CA LYS A 348 8.49 13.79 19.67
C LYS A 348 7.96 12.42 20.12
N ASN A 349 7.15 11.78 19.30
CA ASN A 349 6.35 10.64 19.73
C ASN A 349 6.83 9.29 19.17
N GLU A 350 7.83 9.29 18.27
CA GLU A 350 8.23 8.11 17.53
C GLU A 350 9.74 7.95 17.46
N ASN A 351 10.21 6.71 17.49
CA ASN A 351 11.59 6.38 17.15
C ASN A 351 11.76 6.42 15.64
N LEU A 352 12.67 7.24 15.15
CA LEU A 352 12.92 7.44 13.73
C LEU A 352 14.26 6.82 13.35
N PHE A 353 14.32 6.19 12.18
CA PHE A 353 15.53 5.62 11.60
C PHE A 353 15.97 6.36 10.33
N ASP A 354 14.98 6.91 9.58
CA ASP A 354 15.22 7.70 8.38
C ASP A 354 14.01 8.58 8.01
N PHE A 355 14.11 9.34 6.92
CA PHE A 355 13.01 10.19 6.45
C PHE A 355 11.79 9.42 5.98
N HIS A 356 11.92 8.14 5.62
CA HIS A 356 10.76 7.32 5.25
C HIS A 356 9.80 7.11 6.42
N ASP A 357 10.31 7.13 7.66
CA ASP A 357 9.48 7.01 8.85
C ASP A 357 8.54 8.21 9.00
N ILE A 358 9.02 9.41 8.70
CA ILE A 358 8.22 10.63 8.73
C ILE A 358 7.23 10.64 7.55
N ARG A 359 7.74 10.45 6.31
CA ARG A 359 6.90 10.55 5.10
C ARG A 359 5.74 9.55 5.08
N ARG A 360 5.94 8.33 5.58
CA ARG A 360 4.89 7.29 5.63
C ARG A 360 3.80 7.59 6.63
N ARG A 361 4.08 8.41 7.66
CA ARG A 361 3.10 8.80 8.67
C ARG A 361 2.23 9.98 8.24
N ILE A 362 2.82 10.97 7.59
CA ILE A 362 2.13 12.23 7.25
C ILE A 362 2.16 12.58 5.76
N ARG A 363 2.61 11.69 4.88
CA ARG A 363 2.62 11.87 3.42
C ARG A 363 3.57 12.95 2.86
N VAL A 364 4.51 13.49 3.64
CA VAL A 364 5.50 14.44 3.12
C VAL A 364 6.25 13.84 1.93
N GLY A 365 6.30 14.57 0.82
CA GLY A 365 6.94 14.12 -0.43
C GLY A 365 6.11 13.13 -1.27
N PHE A 366 4.81 12.93 -1.00
CA PHE A 366 3.94 12.04 -1.78
C PHE A 366 3.25 12.73 -2.96
N GLY A 367 3.15 14.05 -2.93
CA GLY A 367 2.47 14.83 -3.97
C GLY A 367 3.28 14.95 -5.28
N PRO A 368 2.79 15.76 -6.23
CA PRO A 368 3.33 15.85 -7.61
C PRO A 368 4.81 16.18 -7.73
N CYS A 369 5.39 16.95 -6.80
CA CYS A 369 6.83 17.27 -6.82
C CYS A 369 7.72 16.12 -6.33
N GLN A 370 7.15 15.07 -5.74
CA GLN A 370 7.86 13.88 -5.24
C GLN A 370 9.05 14.23 -4.31
N GLY A 371 8.88 15.21 -3.44
CA GLY A 371 9.87 15.58 -2.45
C GLY A 371 11.01 16.48 -2.94
N THR A 372 10.94 17.00 -4.15
CA THR A 372 12.01 17.88 -4.71
C THR A 372 12.32 19.06 -3.79
N PHE A 373 11.31 19.67 -3.17
CA PHE A 373 11.48 20.84 -2.30
C PHE A 373 11.51 20.47 -0.82
N CYS A 374 10.58 19.62 -0.40
CA CYS A 374 10.41 19.34 1.03
C CYS A 374 11.49 18.40 1.62
N ASN A 375 12.26 17.67 0.81
CA ASN A 375 13.32 16.80 1.32
C ASN A 375 14.42 17.57 2.05
N SER A 376 14.88 18.69 1.48
CA SER A 376 15.91 19.55 2.11
C SER A 376 15.38 20.27 3.35
N ARG A 377 14.13 20.75 3.31
CA ARG A 377 13.47 21.38 4.47
C ARG A 377 13.28 20.38 5.62
N LEU A 378 12.92 19.14 5.28
CA LEU A 378 12.82 18.05 6.27
C LEU A 378 14.17 17.78 6.92
N ALA A 379 15.26 17.75 6.13
CA ALA A 379 16.61 17.57 6.64
C ALA A 379 16.99 18.67 7.64
N GLU A 380 16.71 19.94 7.32
CA GLU A 380 16.95 21.07 8.22
C GLU A 380 16.20 20.91 9.56
N ILE A 381 14.92 20.57 9.51
CA ILE A 381 14.11 20.39 10.71
C ILE A 381 14.69 19.28 11.59
N VAL A 382 15.05 18.14 11.01
CA VAL A 382 15.60 16.99 11.73
C VAL A 382 16.95 17.34 12.39
N VAL A 383 17.82 18.07 11.68
CA VAL A 383 19.10 18.54 12.21
C VAL A 383 18.90 19.50 13.38
N ASN A 384 18.00 20.46 13.25
CA ASN A 384 17.72 21.46 14.29
C ASN A 384 17.16 20.82 15.57
N HIS A 385 16.47 19.69 15.46
CA HIS A 385 15.95 18.94 16.61
C HIS A 385 16.92 17.89 17.14
N LYS A 386 18.13 17.80 16.61
CA LYS A 386 19.19 16.86 17.06
C LYS A 386 18.73 15.41 17.11
N ILE A 387 17.89 15.01 16.15
CA ILE A 387 17.46 13.62 16.04
C ILE A 387 18.66 12.79 15.54
N ASP A 388 18.93 11.68 16.23
CA ASP A 388 20.05 10.79 15.95
C ASP A 388 19.74 9.88 14.74
N ILE A 389 19.79 10.46 13.53
CA ILE A 389 19.71 9.74 12.27
C ILE A 389 20.78 10.23 11.30
N ASP A 390 21.26 9.33 10.45
CA ASP A 390 22.19 9.68 9.37
C ASP A 390 21.44 10.50 8.31
N ILE A 391 21.63 11.80 8.34
CA ILE A 391 20.95 12.76 7.43
C ILE A 391 21.29 12.49 5.97
N LYS A 392 22.60 12.30 5.65
CA LYS A 392 23.05 12.04 4.29
C LYS A 392 22.41 10.78 3.73
N LYS A 393 22.45 9.69 4.48
CA LYS A 393 21.83 8.42 4.12
C LYS A 393 20.31 8.55 3.99
N SER A 394 19.65 9.29 4.87
CA SER A 394 18.20 9.51 4.83
C SER A 394 17.78 10.28 3.58
N ILE A 395 18.53 11.32 3.18
CA ILE A 395 18.27 12.06 1.93
C ILE A 395 18.48 11.14 0.72
N LEU A 396 19.57 10.36 0.70
CA LEU A 396 19.85 9.42 -0.39
C LEU A 396 18.78 8.34 -0.52
N ASN A 397 18.36 7.73 0.59
CA ASN A 397 17.29 6.75 0.59
C ASN A 397 15.98 7.34 0.04
N PHE A 398 15.64 8.55 0.48
CA PHE A 398 14.45 9.25 0.00
C PHE A 398 14.53 9.50 -1.51
N TRP A 399 15.70 9.93 -2.00
CA TRP A 399 15.93 10.24 -3.40
C TRP A 399 15.93 8.96 -4.27
N SER A 400 16.59 7.90 -3.83
CA SER A 400 16.61 6.59 -4.51
C SER A 400 15.21 6.02 -4.69
N GLU A 401 14.39 6.06 -3.64
CA GLU A 401 13.00 5.63 -3.73
C GLU A 401 12.17 6.47 -4.72
N ARG A 402 12.46 7.77 -4.83
CA ARG A 402 11.85 8.62 -5.81
C ARG A 402 12.25 8.23 -7.23
N LEU A 403 13.55 8.10 -7.51
CA LEU A 403 14.09 7.77 -8.84
C LEU A 403 13.59 6.42 -9.33
N LYS A 404 13.65 5.40 -8.49
CA LYS A 404 13.19 4.04 -8.77
C LYS A 404 11.79 4.00 -9.38
N GLY A 405 10.88 4.81 -8.88
CA GLY A 405 9.54 4.89 -9.43
C GLY A 405 9.41 5.81 -10.64
N SER A 406 10.15 6.92 -10.66
CA SER A 406 9.96 8.00 -11.64
C SER A 406 10.60 7.70 -12.99
N ILE A 407 11.75 7.06 -13.01
CA ILE A 407 12.51 6.83 -14.25
C ILE A 407 11.74 5.94 -15.25
N ARG A 408 10.92 5.03 -14.73
CA ARG A 408 10.14 4.08 -15.56
C ARG A 408 8.97 4.71 -16.29
N THR A 409 8.49 5.86 -15.81
CA THR A 409 7.35 6.59 -16.42
C THR A 409 7.77 7.83 -17.16
N SER A 410 9.07 8.18 -17.13
CA SER A 410 9.57 9.42 -17.71
C SER A 410 9.90 9.27 -19.20
N TYR A 411 9.55 10.29 -19.98
CA TYR A 411 9.90 10.40 -21.39
C TYR A 411 10.10 11.88 -21.78
N GLY A 412 10.79 12.11 -22.89
CA GLY A 412 11.03 13.45 -23.44
C GLY A 412 11.67 14.40 -22.40
N ASP A 413 11.11 15.60 -22.27
CA ASP A 413 11.63 16.63 -21.35
C ASP A 413 11.47 16.26 -19.88
N GLN A 414 10.49 15.42 -19.53
CA GLN A 414 10.34 14.90 -18.17
C GLN A 414 11.55 14.05 -17.78
N ALA A 415 12.04 13.21 -18.68
CA ALA A 415 13.25 12.42 -18.43
C ALA A 415 14.47 13.30 -18.18
N LYS A 416 14.65 14.36 -19.00
CA LYS A 416 15.71 15.36 -18.80
C LYS A 416 15.63 16.06 -17.44
N GLN A 417 14.41 16.45 -17.02
CA GLN A 417 14.20 17.07 -15.71
C GLN A 417 14.54 16.14 -14.55
N ILE A 418 14.20 14.85 -14.65
CA ILE A 418 14.51 13.86 -13.62
C ILE A 418 16.03 13.64 -13.55
N LEU A 419 16.72 13.51 -14.69
CA LEU A 419 18.17 13.36 -14.76
C LEU A 419 18.88 14.60 -14.22
N LEU A 420 18.41 15.81 -14.55
CA LEU A 420 18.96 17.05 -14.00
C LEU A 420 18.79 17.12 -12.48
N SER A 421 17.60 16.76 -11.97
CA SER A 421 17.34 16.72 -10.54
C SER A 421 18.23 15.70 -9.84
N ASP A 422 18.46 14.54 -10.45
CA ASP A 422 19.36 13.52 -9.94
C ASP A 422 20.80 14.03 -9.87
N TYR A 423 21.28 14.64 -10.95
CA TYR A 423 22.59 15.27 -10.99
C TYR A 423 22.77 16.34 -9.89
N ILE A 424 21.80 17.23 -9.72
CA ILE A 424 21.85 18.27 -8.68
C ILE A 424 21.96 17.64 -7.28
N HIS A 425 21.17 16.63 -6.98
CA HIS A 425 21.22 15.99 -5.66
C HIS A 425 22.53 15.23 -5.44
N GLN A 426 23.01 14.51 -6.43
CA GLN A 426 24.23 13.69 -6.28
C GLN A 426 25.51 14.54 -6.30
N GLU A 427 25.62 15.49 -7.24
CA GLU A 427 26.84 16.24 -7.45
C GLU A 427 26.85 17.57 -6.68
N ASN A 428 25.85 18.43 -6.87
CA ASN A 428 25.86 19.77 -6.27
C ASN A 428 25.68 19.74 -4.75
N PHE A 429 24.89 18.79 -4.24
CA PHE A 429 24.71 18.60 -2.79
C PHE A 429 25.72 17.61 -2.19
N GLY A 430 26.66 17.08 -3.00
CA GLY A 430 27.68 16.15 -2.53
C GLY A 430 27.15 14.84 -1.95
N LEU A 431 25.97 14.39 -2.42
CA LEU A 431 25.32 13.19 -1.96
C LEU A 431 25.68 11.95 -2.78
N ARG A 432 26.81 11.96 -3.51
CA ARG A 432 27.25 10.82 -4.33
C ARG A 432 27.10 9.51 -3.56
N LEU A 433 26.48 8.54 -4.21
CA LEU A 433 26.52 7.14 -3.78
C LEU A 433 27.98 6.69 -3.83
N THR A 434 28.54 6.22 -2.73
CA THR A 434 29.82 5.53 -2.73
C THR A 434 29.66 4.20 -3.48
N GLU A 435 30.69 3.71 -4.16
CA GLU A 435 30.68 2.48 -4.96
C GLU A 435 30.11 1.26 -4.20
N GLU A 436 30.25 1.20 -2.88
CA GLU A 436 29.68 0.16 -2.01
C GLU A 436 28.13 0.08 -2.02
N ASN A 437 27.45 1.14 -2.41
CA ASN A 437 25.98 1.16 -2.53
C ASN A 437 25.50 0.98 -3.98
N SER A 438 26.39 1.03 -4.96
CA SER A 438 26.05 0.91 -6.40
C SER A 438 25.76 -0.52 -6.86
N GLU A 439 26.27 -1.53 -6.16
CA GLU A 439 26.07 -2.95 -6.52
C GLU A 439 24.67 -3.50 -6.14
N LYS A 440 23.90 -2.78 -5.32
CA LYS A 440 22.56 -3.23 -4.90
C LYS A 440 21.40 -2.54 -5.62
N ASP A 441 21.65 -1.44 -6.31
CA ASP A 441 20.62 -0.70 -7.02
C ASP A 441 20.92 -0.71 -8.54
N ASP A 442 20.39 -1.72 -9.20
CA ASP A 442 20.29 -1.83 -10.66
C ASP A 442 19.37 -0.71 -11.22
N ILE A 443 19.69 0.55 -10.87
CA ILE A 443 18.95 1.75 -11.31
C ILE A 443 19.31 2.10 -12.77
N ARG A 444 20.44 1.58 -13.27
CA ARG A 444 20.97 1.88 -14.61
C ARG A 444 20.79 0.76 -15.64
N ALA A 445 20.17 -0.37 -15.30
CA ALA A 445 19.89 -1.46 -16.24
C ALA A 445 18.43 -1.55 -16.63
#